data_3815867e4f467bd4595b1635fca397e2
#
_entry.id   3815867e4f467bd4595b1635fca397e2
#
_cell.length_a   1.000
_cell.length_b   1.000
_cell.length_c   1.000
_cell.angle_alpha   90.00
_cell.angle_beta   90.00
_cell.angle_gamma   90.00
#
_symmetry.space_group_name_H-M   'P 1'
#
loop_
_entity.id
_entity.type
_entity.pdbx_description
1 polymer ?
#
loop_
_entity_poly.entity_id
_entity_poly.type
_entity_poly.pdbx_seq_one_letter_code
_entity_poly.pdbx_strand_id
1 'polypeptide(L)'
;LDHLSGDASRLVQANEIRRIRDTELDGDLILAGDLNAIPSSNVIATMTAFLTNVGTIDQYTFPSENPTRKIDYILYAPIGHFGVQNCTVVSRSDQQVDGVDASDHRPVVADIRFQTEEDLPENQE
;
A
#
# COMPACT_ATOMS: atom_id res chain seq x y z
N LEU A 1 6.28 -3.71 -8.18
CA LEU A 1 7.21 -4.84 -8.21
C LEU A 1 6.96 -5.71 -9.43
N ASP A 2 7.92 -6.54 -9.81
CA ASP A 2 7.77 -7.31 -11.04
C ASP A 2 6.63 -8.34 -10.97
N HIS A 3 6.22 -8.83 -12.14
CA HIS A 3 5.08 -9.74 -12.31
C HIS A 3 5.50 -11.20 -12.57
N LEU A 4 6.78 -11.49 -12.52
CA LEU A 4 7.29 -12.83 -12.79
C LEU A 4 6.78 -13.83 -11.74
N SER A 5 6.71 -15.11 -12.12
CA SER A 5 6.29 -16.15 -11.21
C SER A 5 7.29 -16.35 -10.07
N GLY A 6 6.77 -16.57 -8.87
CA GLY A 6 7.59 -16.69 -7.65
C GLY A 6 7.96 -15.36 -7.03
N ASP A 7 8.47 -15.39 -5.81
CA ASP A 7 8.71 -14.21 -4.98
C ASP A 7 10.16 -13.72 -5.00
N ALA A 8 11.10 -14.46 -5.61
CA ALA A 8 12.53 -14.19 -5.48
C ALA A 8 12.91 -12.77 -5.93
N SER A 9 12.47 -12.37 -7.11
CA SER A 9 12.76 -11.03 -7.65
C SER A 9 12.08 -9.94 -6.84
N ARG A 10 10.81 -10.14 -6.47
CA ARG A 10 10.07 -9.19 -5.65
C ARG A 10 10.66 -9.03 -4.25
N LEU A 11 11.20 -10.11 -3.67
CA LEU A 11 11.91 -10.02 -2.39
C LEU A 11 13.18 -9.17 -2.50
N VAL A 12 13.94 -9.33 -3.57
CA VAL A 12 15.11 -8.46 -3.84
C VAL A 12 14.67 -7.00 -3.95
N GLN A 13 13.60 -6.74 -4.68
CA GLN A 13 13.07 -5.38 -4.85
C GLN A 13 12.55 -4.81 -3.52
N ALA A 14 11.85 -5.59 -2.72
CA ALA A 14 11.36 -5.16 -1.41
C ALA A 14 12.51 -4.81 -0.46
N ASN A 15 13.57 -5.61 -0.43
CA ASN A 15 14.75 -5.32 0.36
C ASN A 15 15.51 -4.09 -0.14
N GLU A 16 15.53 -3.84 -1.45
CA GLU A 16 16.12 -2.63 -2.02
C GLU A 16 15.33 -1.37 -1.62
N ILE A 17 14.01 -1.44 -1.61
CA ILE A 17 13.17 -0.34 -1.12
C ILE A 17 13.51 -0.03 0.35
N ARG A 18 13.68 -1.06 1.17
CA ARG A 18 14.09 -0.90 2.57
C ARG A 18 15.45 -0.23 2.68
N ARG A 19 16.42 -0.65 1.88
CA ARG A 19 17.73 -0.04 1.85
C ARG A 19 17.66 1.44 1.50
N ILE A 20 16.90 1.79 0.46
CA ILE A 20 16.67 3.18 0.05
C ILE A 20 16.04 3.98 1.19
N ARG A 21 15.01 3.43 1.84
CA ARG A 21 14.35 4.06 2.97
C ARG A 21 15.34 4.36 4.10
N ASP A 22 16.21 3.40 4.40
CA ASP A 22 17.11 3.51 5.55
C ASP A 22 18.32 4.40 5.27
N THR A 23 18.76 4.50 4.01
CA THR A 23 20.03 5.16 3.66
C THR A 23 19.88 6.47 2.89
N GLU A 24 18.81 6.65 2.12
CA GLU A 24 18.69 7.76 1.18
C GLU A 24 17.50 8.67 1.46
N LEU A 25 16.52 8.20 2.22
CA LEU A 25 15.33 8.98 2.56
C LEU A 25 15.38 9.39 4.02
N ASP A 26 15.05 10.65 4.25
CA ASP A 26 14.91 11.22 5.58
C ASP A 26 13.50 11.76 5.73
N GLY A 27 12.82 11.38 6.83
CA GLY A 27 11.48 11.83 7.13
C GLY A 27 10.37 10.89 6.65
N ASP A 28 9.25 11.49 6.29
CA ASP A 28 8.02 10.78 6.01
C ASP A 28 8.02 10.16 4.61
N LEU A 29 7.45 8.96 4.51
CA LEU A 29 7.37 8.22 3.25
C LEU A 29 5.96 7.69 3.04
N ILE A 30 5.46 7.87 1.83
CA ILE A 30 4.29 7.17 1.31
C ILE A 30 4.73 6.38 0.09
N LEU A 31 4.48 5.07 0.12
CA LEU A 31 4.73 4.17 -1.00
C LEU A 31 3.38 3.64 -1.51
N ALA A 32 3.12 3.79 -2.79
CA ALA A 32 1.89 3.31 -3.40
C ALA A 32 2.16 2.61 -4.71
N GLY A 33 1.41 1.57 -4.99
CA GLY A 33 1.48 0.88 -6.28
C GLY A 33 1.13 -0.59 -6.23
N ASP A 34 1.32 -1.23 -7.37
CA ASP A 34 1.15 -2.66 -7.55
C ASP A 34 2.41 -3.41 -7.07
N LEU A 35 2.26 -4.16 -6.00
CA LEU A 35 3.36 -4.95 -5.45
C LEU A 35 3.38 -6.39 -5.98
N ASN A 36 2.41 -6.77 -6.80
CA ASN A 36 2.28 -8.13 -7.36
C ASN A 36 2.41 -9.24 -6.32
N ALA A 37 1.93 -8.97 -5.10
CA ALA A 37 2.07 -9.86 -3.96
C ALA A 37 0.84 -9.73 -3.06
N ILE A 38 0.33 -10.87 -2.59
CA ILE A 38 -0.83 -10.92 -1.70
C ILE A 38 -0.41 -10.65 -0.25
N PRO A 39 -1.34 -10.25 0.64
CA PRO A 39 -1.01 -9.87 2.02
C PRO A 39 -0.31 -10.96 2.83
N SER A 40 -0.55 -12.23 2.54
CA SER A 40 0.08 -13.36 3.24
C SER A 40 1.48 -13.73 2.72
N SER A 41 1.98 -13.05 1.70
CA SER A 41 3.27 -13.37 1.08
C SER A 41 4.45 -12.89 1.92
N ASN A 42 5.62 -13.50 1.71
CA ASN A 42 6.87 -13.05 2.31
C ASN A 42 7.28 -11.65 1.82
N VAL A 43 6.90 -11.29 0.61
CA VAL A 43 7.13 -9.96 0.05
C VAL A 43 6.43 -8.90 0.90
N ILE A 44 5.16 -9.09 1.19
CA ILE A 44 4.40 -8.14 2.00
C ILE A 44 4.87 -8.17 3.47
N ALA A 45 5.23 -9.34 4.00
CA ALA A 45 5.84 -9.42 5.33
C ALA A 45 7.13 -8.59 5.41
N THR A 46 7.96 -8.63 4.38
CA THR A 46 9.18 -7.81 4.29
C THR A 46 8.85 -6.32 4.26
N MET A 47 7.87 -5.92 3.45
CA MET A 47 7.45 -4.52 3.34
C MET A 47 6.84 -3.99 4.64
N THR A 48 5.98 -4.77 5.28
CA THR A 48 5.30 -4.35 6.52
C THR A 48 6.19 -4.44 7.76
N ALA A 49 7.40 -4.96 7.64
CA ALA A 49 8.40 -4.86 8.71
C ALA A 49 8.88 -3.42 8.92
N PHE A 50 8.80 -2.56 7.90
CA PHE A 50 9.23 -1.16 8.01
C PHE A 50 8.20 -0.13 7.52
N LEU A 51 7.10 -0.58 6.91
CA LEU A 51 6.01 0.28 6.43
C LEU A 51 4.69 -0.21 7.00
N THR A 52 3.79 0.72 7.24
CA THR A 52 2.42 0.39 7.67
C THR A 52 1.49 0.35 6.46
N ASN A 53 0.78 -0.76 6.30
CA ASN A 53 -0.23 -0.91 5.27
C ASN A 53 -1.47 -0.11 5.62
N VAL A 54 -1.96 0.66 4.66
CA VAL A 54 -3.23 1.38 4.75
C VAL A 54 -4.34 0.46 4.27
N GLY A 55 -5.44 0.37 5.02
CA GLY A 55 -6.58 -0.47 4.67
C GLY A 55 -6.47 -1.90 5.22
N THR A 56 -7.30 -2.78 4.71
CA THR A 56 -7.46 -4.15 5.20
C THR A 56 -7.08 -5.18 4.14
N ILE A 57 -6.82 -6.42 4.58
CA ILE A 57 -6.34 -7.51 3.70
C ILE A 57 -7.41 -8.03 2.74
N ASP A 58 -8.68 -7.72 2.99
CA ASP A 58 -9.83 -8.16 2.17
C ASP A 58 -10.26 -7.14 1.11
N GLN A 59 -9.54 -6.04 0.98
CA GLN A 59 -9.77 -5.04 -0.06
C GLN A 59 -9.14 -5.47 -1.38
N TYR A 60 -9.79 -6.37 -2.08
CA TYR A 60 -9.29 -6.95 -3.33
C TYR A 60 -9.26 -5.92 -4.45
N THR A 61 -8.18 -5.92 -5.21
CA THR A 61 -7.90 -4.91 -6.23
C THR A 61 -7.77 -5.49 -7.64
N PHE A 62 -7.65 -6.81 -7.78
CA PHE A 62 -7.39 -7.45 -9.07
C PHE A 62 -8.07 -8.83 -9.16
N PRO A 63 -8.58 -9.21 -10.34
CA PRO A 63 -8.84 -8.33 -11.49
C PRO A 63 -10.01 -7.37 -11.22
N SER A 64 -10.18 -6.35 -12.06
CA SER A 64 -11.28 -5.37 -11.89
C SER A 64 -12.64 -6.01 -11.92
N GLU A 65 -12.83 -7.02 -12.76
CA GLU A 65 -14.03 -7.86 -12.81
C GLU A 65 -13.85 -9.04 -11.84
N ASN A 66 -14.77 -9.16 -10.86
CA ASN A 66 -14.74 -10.21 -9.84
C ASN A 66 -13.36 -10.33 -9.16
N PRO A 67 -12.92 -9.33 -8.42
CA PRO A 67 -11.59 -9.33 -7.84
C PRO A 67 -11.42 -10.47 -6.84
N THR A 68 -10.25 -11.10 -6.88
CA THR A 68 -9.93 -12.28 -6.07
C THR A 68 -8.72 -12.09 -5.18
N ARG A 69 -7.96 -11.00 -5.35
CA ARG A 69 -6.74 -10.77 -4.58
C ARG A 69 -6.42 -9.29 -4.44
N LYS A 70 -5.72 -8.99 -3.36
CA LYS A 70 -5.15 -7.68 -3.11
C LYS A 70 -3.68 -7.71 -3.52
N ILE A 71 -3.32 -6.87 -4.49
CA ILE A 71 -1.94 -6.70 -4.96
C ILE A 71 -1.54 -5.22 -5.05
N ASP A 72 -2.48 -4.30 -4.88
CA ASP A 72 -2.24 -2.86 -4.90
C ASP A 72 -2.32 -2.31 -3.48
N TYR A 73 -1.35 -1.49 -3.12
CA TYR A 73 -1.15 -1.06 -1.74
C TYR A 73 -0.82 0.42 -1.65
N ILE A 74 -1.20 0.99 -0.53
CA ILE A 74 -0.68 2.26 -0.03
C ILE A 74 -0.07 1.96 1.34
N LEU A 75 1.20 2.32 1.52
CA LEU A 75 1.93 2.10 2.76
C LEU A 75 2.63 3.39 3.17
N TYR A 76 2.91 3.53 4.45
CA TYR A 76 3.56 4.74 4.97
C TYR A 76 4.54 4.42 6.10
N ALA A 77 5.43 5.37 6.36
CA ALA A 77 6.33 5.40 7.50
C ALA A 77 6.72 6.86 7.82
N PRO A 78 7.05 7.20 9.05
CA PRO A 78 6.94 6.39 10.26
C PRO A 78 5.52 6.38 10.84
N ILE A 79 5.24 5.39 11.67
CA ILE A 79 3.99 5.33 12.43
C ILE A 79 3.91 6.53 13.37
N GLY A 80 2.73 7.14 13.45
CA GLY A 80 2.48 8.30 14.33
C GLY A 80 2.59 9.64 13.63
N HIS A 81 3.23 9.71 12.44
CA HIS A 81 3.26 10.94 11.63
C HIS A 81 2.06 11.02 10.69
N PHE A 82 1.35 9.93 10.47
CA PHE A 82 0.19 9.87 9.61
C PHE A 82 -1.01 9.29 10.34
N GLY A 83 -2.18 9.88 10.11
CA GLY A 83 -3.46 9.30 10.45
C GLY A 83 -4.19 8.89 9.17
N VAL A 84 -4.77 7.71 9.17
CA VAL A 84 -5.61 7.23 8.07
C VAL A 84 -7.06 7.45 8.45
N GLN A 85 -7.77 8.25 7.68
CA GLN A 85 -9.19 8.54 7.91
C GLN A 85 -10.09 7.63 7.11
N ASN A 86 -9.65 7.24 5.93
CA ASN A 86 -10.44 6.42 5.03
C ASN A 86 -9.53 5.70 4.05
N CYS A 87 -9.89 4.46 3.71
CA CYS A 87 -9.25 3.72 2.62
C CYS A 87 -10.30 2.87 1.93
N THR A 88 -10.48 3.07 0.63
CA THR A 88 -11.46 2.36 -0.18
C THR A 88 -10.87 1.84 -1.46
N VAL A 89 -11.43 0.74 -1.95
CA VAL A 89 -11.21 0.24 -3.30
C VAL A 89 -12.37 0.71 -4.16
N VAL A 90 -12.07 1.42 -5.23
CA VAL A 90 -13.08 1.95 -6.13
C VAL A 90 -13.73 0.81 -6.90
N SER A 91 -15.07 0.81 -6.99
CA SER A 91 -15.81 -0.23 -7.70
C SER A 91 -15.49 -0.22 -9.20
N ARG A 92 -15.72 -1.35 -9.86
CA ARG A 92 -15.51 -1.46 -11.30
C ARG A 92 -16.32 -0.43 -12.07
N SER A 93 -17.59 -0.25 -11.71
CA SER A 93 -18.47 0.71 -12.41
C SER A 93 -18.00 2.15 -12.24
N ASP A 94 -17.45 2.50 -11.08
CA ASP A 94 -16.99 3.87 -10.80
C ASP A 94 -15.69 4.21 -11.52
N GLN A 95 -14.88 3.22 -11.90
CA GLN A 95 -13.67 3.45 -12.68
C GLN A 95 -13.88 3.36 -14.19
N GLN A 96 -15.05 2.92 -14.64
CA GLN A 96 -15.35 2.80 -16.07
C GLN A 96 -15.64 4.14 -16.73
N VAL A 97 -15.23 4.27 -17.99
CA VAL A 97 -15.61 5.37 -18.88
C VAL A 97 -16.37 4.77 -20.05
N ASP A 98 -17.63 5.17 -20.19
CA ASP A 98 -18.54 4.66 -21.22
C ASP A 98 -18.65 3.12 -21.22
N GLY A 99 -18.67 2.52 -20.02
CA GLY A 99 -18.76 1.08 -19.82
C GLY A 99 -17.48 0.31 -20.08
N VAL A 100 -16.36 1.01 -20.27
CA VAL A 100 -15.03 0.40 -20.51
C VAL A 100 -14.17 0.59 -19.27
N ASP A 101 -13.54 -0.48 -18.81
CA ASP A 101 -12.61 -0.42 -17.68
C ASP A 101 -11.41 0.48 -18.00
N ALA A 102 -11.11 1.42 -17.10
CA ALA A 102 -9.90 2.23 -17.20
C ALA A 102 -8.63 1.42 -16.96
N SER A 103 -8.75 0.33 -16.18
CA SER A 103 -7.66 -0.59 -15.83
C SER A 103 -8.23 -1.97 -15.54
N ASP A 104 -7.42 -3.01 -15.66
CA ASP A 104 -7.73 -4.34 -15.15
C ASP A 104 -7.53 -4.46 -13.62
N HIS A 105 -7.02 -3.41 -12.97
CA HIS A 105 -7.02 -3.23 -11.53
C HIS A 105 -8.12 -2.29 -11.07
N ARG A 106 -8.55 -2.44 -9.81
CA ARG A 106 -9.39 -1.45 -9.14
C ARG A 106 -8.51 -0.43 -8.42
N PRO A 107 -8.80 0.87 -8.53
CA PRO A 107 -8.03 1.89 -7.81
C PRO A 107 -8.19 1.75 -6.30
N VAL A 108 -7.11 2.02 -5.59
CA VAL A 108 -7.12 2.16 -4.12
C VAL A 108 -6.97 3.64 -3.80
N VAL A 109 -7.87 4.15 -2.96
CA VAL A 109 -7.88 5.56 -2.55
C VAL A 109 -7.86 5.63 -1.04
N ALA A 110 -6.99 6.47 -0.50
CA ALA A 110 -6.90 6.70 0.93
C ALA A 110 -6.86 8.19 1.25
N ASP A 111 -7.55 8.57 2.31
CA ASP A 111 -7.42 9.88 2.93
C ASP A 111 -6.41 9.76 4.07
N ILE A 112 -5.23 10.34 3.87
CA ILE A 112 -4.14 10.31 4.83
C ILE A 112 -3.91 11.74 5.33
N ARG A 113 -3.86 11.89 6.64
CA ARG A 113 -3.62 13.16 7.30
C ARG A 113 -2.24 13.15 7.95
N PHE A 114 -1.48 14.21 7.74
CA PHE A 114 -0.30 14.45 8.54
C PHE A 114 -0.71 14.78 9.97
N GLN A 115 -0.12 14.08 10.93
CA GLN A 115 -0.33 14.36 12.33
C GLN A 115 0.66 15.43 12.80
N THR A 116 0.14 16.49 13.42
CA THR A 116 0.95 17.52 14.07
C THR A 116 1.33 17.07 15.49
N GLU A 117 2.26 17.77 16.13
CA GLU A 117 2.60 17.52 17.53
C GLU A 117 1.38 17.62 18.46
N GLU A 118 0.40 18.45 18.11
CA GLU A 118 -0.85 18.61 18.86
C GLU A 118 -1.75 17.37 18.77
N ASP A 119 -1.65 16.60 17.67
CA ASP A 119 -2.46 15.42 17.43
C ASP A 119 -1.84 14.16 18.07
N LEU A 120 -0.58 14.23 18.49
CA LEU A 120 0.10 13.10 19.11
C LEU A 120 -0.33 12.97 20.58
N PRO A 121 -0.42 11.73 21.10
CA PRO A 121 -0.70 11.56 22.52
C PRO A 121 0.39 12.20 23.37
N GLU A 122 -0.02 12.90 24.44
CA GLU A 122 0.93 13.47 25.39
C GLU A 122 1.83 12.37 25.95
N ASN A 123 3.14 12.66 26.01
CA ASN A 123 4.07 11.80 26.74
C ASN A 123 3.67 11.83 28.22
N GLN A 124 3.14 10.74 28.68
CA GLN A 124 2.95 10.53 30.13
C GLN A 124 4.27 10.07 30.73
N GLU A 125 4.93 10.96 31.37
CA GLU A 125 6.05 10.59 32.24
C GLU A 125 5.55 9.93 33.52
#